data_1eea36919d77ac960a3f41317316b314
#
_entry.id   1eea36919d77ac960a3f41317316b314
#
_cell.length_a   1.000
_cell.length_b   1.000
_cell.length_c   1.000
_cell.angle_alpha   90.00
_cell.angle_beta   90.00
_cell.angle_gamma   90.00
#
_symmetry.space_group_name_H-M   'P 1'
#
loop_
_entity.id
_entity.type
_entity.pdbx_description
1 polymer ?
#
loop_
_entity_poly.entity_id
_entity_poly.type
_entity_poly.pdbx_seq_one_letter_code
_entity_poly.pdbx_strand_id
1 'polypeptide(L)'
;MSHINIMKIVSLQGMKHHFISDLQKLLDTPQKIVILPHKNPDGDALGSTLALRCFLLKKKHEAVVVSPNDYPDFLNWLPGQDTVLKFNKNTKEVRQKIDAATLIFTLDFNNLSRIGDLEPLIKGSKATKIMIDHHESPGEYASLMYSDPSMSSTCEMVYHLINTLNKNAFTSEISDCLYTGIMTDTGSFRYPKTTPKTHKAIAHLIEAGASSSNIHQKIYDSASFSRLKLLGFTLSNMKQISGLPIVYMTLSQEELNTCNYKKGDT
;
A
#
# COMPACT_ATOMS: atom_id res chain seq x y z
N MET A 1 -8.16 -25.33 38.28
CA MET A 1 -9.16 -24.36 37.79
C MET A 1 -8.49 -23.45 36.82
N SER A 2 -8.66 -23.70 35.54
CA SER A 2 -8.02 -22.99 34.45
C SER A 2 -8.81 -21.71 34.15
N HIS A 3 -8.15 -20.54 34.29
CA HIS A 3 -8.72 -19.28 33.82
C HIS A 3 -8.69 -19.24 32.28
N ILE A 4 -9.85 -19.52 31.68
CA ILE A 4 -10.05 -19.24 30.26
C ILE A 4 -10.18 -17.72 30.13
N ASN A 5 -9.16 -17.08 29.58
CA ASN A 5 -9.20 -15.68 29.18
C ASN A 5 -10.20 -15.56 28.01
N ILE A 6 -11.42 -15.13 28.30
CA ILE A 6 -12.41 -14.79 27.29
C ILE A 6 -11.93 -13.49 26.64
N MET A 7 -11.20 -13.60 25.52
CA MET A 7 -11.00 -12.49 24.62
C MET A 7 -12.40 -11.98 24.20
N LYS A 8 -12.77 -10.78 24.66
CA LYS A 8 -13.96 -10.10 24.21
C LYS A 8 -13.84 -9.93 22.69
N ILE A 9 -14.63 -10.68 21.95
CA ILE A 9 -14.90 -10.40 20.53
C ILE A 9 -15.64 -9.07 20.50
N VAL A 10 -14.90 -7.97 20.41
CA VAL A 10 -15.46 -6.65 20.14
C VAL A 10 -15.91 -6.70 18.69
N SER A 11 -17.17 -6.43 18.40
CA SER A 11 -17.69 -6.41 17.03
C SER A 11 -16.81 -5.49 16.16
N LEU A 12 -16.57 -5.86 14.90
CA LEU A 12 -15.80 -5.08 13.90
C LEU A 12 -16.21 -3.59 13.87
N GLN A 13 -17.48 -3.28 14.12
CA GLN A 13 -17.98 -1.91 14.26
C GLN A 13 -17.43 -1.18 15.49
N GLY A 14 -17.31 -1.84 16.64
CA GLY A 14 -16.80 -1.23 17.87
C GLY A 14 -15.30 -0.92 17.79
N MET A 15 -14.50 -1.80 17.17
CA MET A 15 -13.07 -1.54 16.96
C MET A 15 -12.82 -0.36 16.01
N LYS A 16 -13.61 -0.21 14.93
CA LYS A 16 -13.52 0.94 14.03
C LYS A 16 -13.83 2.27 14.71
N HIS A 17 -14.80 2.32 15.61
CA HIS A 17 -15.15 3.54 16.35
C HIS A 17 -14.04 3.99 17.30
N HIS A 18 -13.44 3.10 18.06
CA HIS A 18 -12.32 3.44 18.95
C HIS A 18 -11.10 3.89 18.14
N PHE A 19 -10.76 3.18 17.06
CA PHE A 19 -9.65 3.56 16.17
C PHE A 19 -9.80 4.98 15.64
N ILE A 20 -10.96 5.32 15.08
CA ILE A 20 -11.23 6.66 14.51
C ILE A 20 -11.14 7.74 15.60
N SER A 21 -11.78 7.53 16.75
CA SER A 21 -11.78 8.50 17.86
C SER A 21 -10.36 8.75 18.38
N ASP A 22 -9.56 7.71 18.56
CA ASP A 22 -8.20 7.84 19.08
C ASP A 22 -7.26 8.42 18.03
N LEU A 23 -7.43 8.05 16.76
CA LEU A 23 -6.70 8.68 15.67
C LEU A 23 -7.01 10.19 15.55
N GLN A 24 -8.29 10.58 15.67
CA GLN A 24 -8.69 11.98 15.65
C GLN A 24 -7.96 12.79 16.75
N LYS A 25 -7.93 12.28 17.99
CA LYS A 25 -7.21 12.93 19.10
C LYS A 25 -5.72 13.10 18.78
N LEU A 26 -5.07 12.10 18.18
CA LEU A 26 -3.67 12.21 17.77
C LEU A 26 -3.45 13.25 16.66
N LEU A 27 -4.46 13.48 15.80
CA LEU A 27 -4.39 14.42 14.68
C LEU A 27 -5.00 15.81 15.01
N ASP A 28 -5.42 16.07 16.24
CA ASP A 28 -5.97 17.38 16.64
C ASP A 28 -4.90 18.49 16.67
N THR A 29 -3.63 18.13 16.79
CA THR A 29 -2.50 19.05 16.74
C THR A 29 -1.54 18.68 15.61
N PRO A 30 -0.80 19.67 15.05
CA PRO A 30 0.21 19.39 14.02
C PRO A 30 1.23 18.33 14.47
N GLN A 31 1.46 17.34 13.65
CA GLN A 31 2.34 16.19 13.91
C GLN A 31 3.45 16.09 12.87
N LYS A 32 4.59 15.49 13.26
CA LYS A 32 5.64 15.02 12.34
C LYS A 32 5.40 13.54 12.06
N ILE A 33 5.03 13.22 10.83
CA ILE A 33 4.50 11.92 10.45
C ILE A 33 5.40 11.25 9.41
N VAL A 34 5.81 10.03 9.69
CA VAL A 34 6.41 9.12 8.72
C VAL A 34 5.38 8.08 8.30
N ILE A 35 5.26 7.84 6.99
CA ILE A 35 4.35 6.85 6.42
C ILE A 35 5.16 5.81 5.66
N LEU A 36 4.98 4.55 5.98
CA LEU A 36 5.78 3.44 5.46
C LEU A 36 4.92 2.44 4.69
N PRO A 37 5.24 2.15 3.43
CA PRO A 37 4.79 0.94 2.73
C PRO A 37 5.69 -0.25 3.07
N HIS A 38 5.32 -1.46 2.64
CA HIS A 38 6.21 -2.63 2.69
C HIS A 38 7.39 -2.51 1.70
N LYS A 39 8.39 -3.40 1.84
CA LYS A 39 9.52 -3.54 0.90
C LYS A 39 9.01 -4.01 -0.47
N ASN A 40 9.56 -3.45 -1.55
CA ASN A 40 9.09 -3.60 -2.93
C ASN A 40 7.62 -3.17 -3.07
N PRO A 41 7.30 -1.88 -2.80
CA PRO A 41 5.92 -1.41 -2.84
C PRO A 41 5.27 -1.65 -4.21
N ASP A 42 4.05 -2.12 -4.16
CA ASP A 42 3.15 -2.22 -5.31
C ASP A 42 2.19 -1.03 -5.39
N GLY A 43 1.12 -1.16 -6.19
CA GLY A 43 0.15 -0.10 -6.39
C GLY A 43 -0.67 0.22 -5.14
N ASP A 44 -0.99 -0.78 -4.32
CA ASP A 44 -1.75 -0.60 -3.08
C ASP A 44 -0.89 0.03 -1.98
N ALA A 45 0.31 -0.49 -1.77
CA ALA A 45 1.26 0.03 -0.80
C ALA A 45 1.65 1.50 -1.09
N LEU A 46 1.97 1.82 -2.35
CA LEU A 46 2.36 3.18 -2.72
C LEU A 46 1.14 4.11 -2.79
N GLY A 47 0.03 3.66 -3.37
CA GLY A 47 -1.19 4.44 -3.48
C GLY A 47 -1.78 4.84 -2.13
N SER A 48 -1.87 3.90 -1.19
CA SER A 48 -2.39 4.16 0.17
C SER A 48 -1.52 5.17 0.93
N THR A 49 -0.19 5.03 0.84
CA THR A 49 0.75 5.94 1.53
C THR A 49 0.73 7.35 0.96
N LEU A 50 0.70 7.50 -0.37
CA LEU A 50 0.65 8.80 -1.04
C LEU A 50 -0.68 9.51 -0.81
N ALA A 51 -1.80 8.79 -0.88
CA ALA A 51 -3.13 9.35 -0.59
C ALA A 51 -3.22 9.85 0.86
N LEU A 52 -2.78 9.04 1.82
CA LEU A 52 -2.78 9.43 3.23
C LEU A 52 -1.87 10.63 3.46
N ARG A 53 -0.68 10.67 2.86
CA ARG A 53 0.22 11.82 2.93
C ARG A 53 -0.44 13.09 2.42
N CYS A 54 -1.06 13.06 1.24
CA CYS A 54 -1.75 14.20 0.67
C CYS A 54 -2.86 14.72 1.61
N PHE A 55 -3.65 13.83 2.18
CA PHE A 55 -4.69 14.16 3.16
C PHE A 55 -4.11 14.83 4.42
N LEU A 56 -3.03 14.28 4.99
CA LEU A 56 -2.41 14.79 6.21
C LEU A 56 -1.75 16.16 6.01
N LEU A 57 -1.12 16.40 4.86
CA LEU A 57 -0.57 17.71 4.49
C LEU A 57 -1.66 18.78 4.43
N LYS A 58 -2.85 18.48 3.87
CA LYS A 58 -4.01 19.38 3.87
C LYS A 58 -4.52 19.71 5.27
N LYS A 59 -4.31 18.80 6.22
CA LYS A 59 -4.59 19.02 7.65
C LYS A 59 -3.46 19.73 8.41
N LYS A 60 -2.44 20.26 7.69
CA LYS A 60 -1.29 20.99 8.23
C LYS A 60 -0.33 20.15 9.10
N HIS A 61 -0.29 18.83 8.92
CA HIS A 61 0.76 18.00 9.47
C HIS A 61 1.99 18.03 8.56
N GLU A 62 3.18 17.77 9.11
CA GLU A 62 4.37 17.43 8.34
C GLU A 62 4.35 15.94 8.06
N ALA A 63 4.13 15.52 6.81
CA ALA A 63 4.03 14.11 6.44
C ALA A 63 5.00 13.75 5.30
N VAL A 64 5.76 12.68 5.48
CA VAL A 64 6.69 12.13 4.49
C VAL A 64 6.47 10.64 4.31
N VAL A 65 6.47 10.19 3.04
CA VAL A 65 6.49 8.75 2.73
C VAL A 65 7.95 8.30 2.66
N VAL A 66 8.24 7.21 3.36
CA VAL A 66 9.55 6.56 3.35
C VAL A 66 9.40 5.13 2.85
N SER A 67 9.89 4.86 1.66
CA SER A 67 9.93 3.51 1.10
C SER A 67 11.22 2.78 1.52
N PRO A 68 11.16 1.50 1.89
CA PRO A 68 12.35 0.70 2.18
C PRO A 68 13.34 0.64 0.99
N ASN A 69 12.81 0.60 -0.23
CA ASN A 69 13.61 0.50 -1.47
C ASN A 69 12.86 1.06 -2.67
N ASP A 70 13.44 0.91 -3.87
CA ASP A 70 12.79 1.30 -5.13
C ASP A 70 11.56 0.45 -5.44
N TYR A 71 10.61 1.04 -6.15
CA TYR A 71 9.38 0.43 -6.65
C TYR A 71 9.36 0.46 -8.18
N PRO A 72 8.44 -0.28 -8.85
CA PRO A 72 8.36 -0.35 -10.31
C PRO A 72 8.12 1.01 -10.98
N ASP A 73 8.77 1.23 -12.12
CA ASP A 73 8.71 2.49 -12.87
C ASP A 73 7.30 2.86 -13.32
N PHE A 74 6.42 1.88 -13.54
CA PHE A 74 5.03 2.14 -13.92
C PHE A 74 4.19 2.79 -12.80
N LEU A 75 4.75 2.97 -11.60
CA LEU A 75 4.13 3.74 -10.50
C LEU A 75 4.68 5.18 -10.40
N ASN A 76 5.70 5.54 -11.19
CA ASN A 76 6.34 6.86 -11.13
C ASN A 76 5.46 8.03 -11.58
N TRP A 77 4.25 7.78 -12.07
CA TRP A 77 3.28 8.81 -12.42
C TRP A 77 2.33 9.18 -11.26
N LEU A 78 2.30 8.39 -10.19
CA LEU A 78 1.43 8.65 -9.06
C LEU A 78 1.70 10.02 -8.44
N PRO A 79 0.68 10.82 -8.12
CA PRO A 79 0.85 12.13 -7.51
C PRO A 79 1.66 12.08 -6.22
N GLY A 80 2.72 12.90 -6.14
CA GLY A 80 3.58 13.00 -4.97
C GLY A 80 4.67 11.93 -4.85
N GLN A 81 4.80 11.00 -5.80
CA GLN A 81 5.82 9.96 -5.77
C GLN A 81 7.26 10.51 -5.81
N ASP A 82 7.48 11.66 -6.44
CA ASP A 82 8.75 12.37 -6.50
C ASP A 82 9.28 12.84 -5.13
N THR A 83 8.41 12.90 -4.14
CA THR A 83 8.73 13.28 -2.75
C THR A 83 9.01 12.09 -1.84
N VAL A 84 8.91 10.86 -2.34
CA VAL A 84 9.15 9.64 -1.56
C VAL A 84 10.64 9.49 -1.27
N LEU A 85 11.00 9.43 0.00
CA LEU A 85 12.36 9.12 0.44
C LEU A 85 12.58 7.60 0.36
N LYS A 86 13.59 7.18 -0.38
CA LYS A 86 13.97 5.77 -0.51
C LYS A 86 15.13 5.46 0.44
N PHE A 87 14.93 4.58 1.41
CA PHE A 87 15.92 4.33 2.46
C PHE A 87 17.29 3.90 1.92
N ASN A 88 17.31 3.07 0.89
CA ASN A 88 18.54 2.64 0.23
C ASN A 88 19.33 3.78 -0.46
N LYS A 89 18.70 4.94 -0.71
CA LYS A 89 19.34 6.12 -1.35
C LYS A 89 19.45 7.31 -0.39
N ASN A 90 18.54 7.46 0.55
CA ASN A 90 18.39 8.62 1.45
C ASN A 90 18.58 8.25 2.92
N THR A 91 19.45 7.27 3.25
CA THR A 91 19.58 6.69 4.59
C THR A 91 19.71 7.72 5.73
N LYS A 92 20.56 8.75 5.55
CA LYS A 92 20.77 9.78 6.58
C LYS A 92 19.51 10.61 6.85
N GLU A 93 18.88 11.08 5.79
CA GLU A 93 17.66 11.90 5.87
C GLU A 93 16.51 11.10 6.47
N VAL A 94 16.32 9.85 6.02
CA VAL A 94 15.29 8.94 6.55
C VAL A 94 15.46 8.73 8.06
N ARG A 95 16.69 8.49 8.54
CA ARG A 95 16.95 8.37 9.99
C ARG A 95 16.53 9.63 10.73
N GLN A 96 16.90 10.81 10.24
CA GLN A 96 16.49 12.07 10.84
C GLN A 96 14.97 12.24 10.88
N LYS A 97 14.24 11.85 9.81
CA LYS A 97 12.78 11.91 9.77
C LYS A 97 12.15 10.95 10.78
N ILE A 98 12.67 9.71 10.89
CA ILE A 98 12.17 8.72 11.86
C ILE A 98 12.44 9.18 13.30
N ASP A 99 13.63 9.70 13.59
CA ASP A 99 14.01 10.17 14.94
C ASP A 99 13.16 11.38 15.39
N ALA A 100 12.78 12.25 14.44
CA ALA A 100 11.94 13.42 14.71
C ALA A 100 10.44 13.11 14.69
N ALA A 101 10.01 11.93 14.23
CA ALA A 101 8.61 11.57 14.09
C ALA A 101 7.90 11.48 15.44
N THR A 102 6.68 12.00 15.49
CA THR A 102 5.73 11.80 16.60
C THR A 102 4.77 10.67 16.31
N LEU A 103 4.43 10.47 15.02
CA LEU A 103 3.57 9.39 14.55
C LEU A 103 4.26 8.64 13.39
N ILE A 104 4.10 7.33 13.37
CA ILE A 104 4.53 6.46 12.26
C ILE A 104 3.33 5.64 11.80
N PHE A 105 2.89 5.87 10.55
CA PHE A 105 1.91 5.00 9.90
C PHE A 105 2.61 3.89 9.15
N THR A 106 2.13 2.68 9.33
CA THR A 106 2.54 1.48 8.60
C THR A 106 1.35 1.01 7.77
N LEU A 107 1.50 1.02 6.45
CA LEU A 107 0.42 0.73 5.52
C LEU A 107 0.76 -0.48 4.66
N ASP A 108 -0.23 -1.35 4.51
CA ASP A 108 -0.18 -2.50 3.62
C ASP A 108 0.84 -3.56 4.03
N PHE A 109 1.03 -3.73 5.33
CA PHE A 109 1.78 -4.86 5.86
C PHE A 109 1.42 -5.16 7.33
N ASN A 110 1.41 -6.45 7.63
CA ASN A 110 1.00 -7.00 8.92
C ASN A 110 2.15 -7.15 9.94
N ASN A 111 3.42 -7.11 9.51
CA ASN A 111 4.58 -7.35 10.37
C ASN A 111 5.77 -6.49 9.96
N LEU A 112 6.56 -6.01 10.94
CA LEU A 112 7.73 -5.15 10.68
C LEU A 112 8.82 -5.83 9.84
N SER A 113 8.90 -7.15 9.80
CA SER A 113 9.82 -7.86 8.90
C SER A 113 9.60 -7.54 7.42
N ARG A 114 8.40 -7.05 7.05
CA ARG A 114 8.05 -6.65 5.69
C ARG A 114 8.74 -5.36 5.21
N ILE A 115 9.39 -4.60 6.10
CA ILE A 115 10.12 -3.36 5.76
C ILE A 115 11.65 -3.53 5.72
N GLY A 116 12.16 -4.77 5.89
CA GLY A 116 13.59 -5.08 5.78
C GLY A 116 14.47 -4.23 6.71
N ASP A 117 15.48 -3.57 6.18
CA ASP A 117 16.50 -2.82 6.95
C ASP A 117 15.93 -1.63 7.74
N LEU A 118 14.69 -1.22 7.51
CA LEU A 118 13.99 -0.23 8.32
C LEU A 118 13.44 -0.79 9.64
N GLU A 119 13.27 -2.12 9.74
CA GLU A 119 12.66 -2.74 10.93
C GLU A 119 13.32 -2.33 12.26
N PRO A 120 14.66 -2.39 12.43
CA PRO A 120 15.29 -1.99 13.69
C PRO A 120 15.04 -0.51 14.05
N LEU A 121 14.98 0.37 13.05
CA LEU A 121 14.74 1.80 13.26
C LEU A 121 13.30 2.05 13.72
N ILE A 122 12.34 1.41 13.07
CA ILE A 122 10.92 1.57 13.40
C ILE A 122 10.61 0.92 14.75
N LYS A 123 11.19 -0.25 15.03
CA LYS A 123 11.04 -0.95 16.33
C LYS A 123 11.60 -0.11 17.48
N GLY A 124 12.75 0.54 17.29
CA GLY A 124 13.39 1.40 18.28
C GLY A 124 12.81 2.82 18.40
N SER A 125 11.97 3.26 17.46
CA SER A 125 11.38 4.60 17.49
C SER A 125 10.38 4.77 18.62
N LYS A 126 10.43 5.95 19.29
CA LYS A 126 9.49 6.37 20.34
C LYS A 126 8.15 6.88 19.79
N ALA A 127 8.04 7.10 18.48
CA ALA A 127 6.82 7.56 17.84
C ALA A 127 5.66 6.56 18.05
N THR A 128 4.46 7.07 18.18
CA THR A 128 3.25 6.23 18.21
C THR A 128 3.04 5.57 16.85
N LYS A 129 3.01 4.25 16.84
CA LYS A 129 2.84 3.45 15.62
C LYS A 129 1.38 3.17 15.36
N ILE A 130 0.94 3.40 14.12
CA ILE A 130 -0.44 3.23 13.67
C ILE A 130 -0.40 2.30 12.45
N MET A 131 -1.07 1.15 12.53
CA MET A 131 -1.15 0.19 11.43
C MET A 131 -2.50 0.27 10.73
N ILE A 132 -2.48 0.28 9.39
CA ILE A 132 -3.66 0.10 8.53
C ILE A 132 -3.30 -0.97 7.51
N ASP A 133 -3.98 -2.11 7.56
CA ASP A 133 -3.57 -3.28 6.77
C ASP A 133 -4.73 -4.25 6.57
N HIS A 134 -4.79 -4.87 5.38
CA HIS A 134 -5.80 -5.87 5.03
C HIS A 134 -5.25 -7.31 4.97
N HIS A 135 -3.99 -7.51 5.35
CA HIS A 135 -3.40 -8.85 5.43
C HIS A 135 -3.86 -9.62 6.67
N GLU A 136 -3.81 -10.95 6.59
CA GLU A 136 -4.09 -11.83 7.72
C GLU A 136 -2.95 -11.84 8.75
N SER A 137 -3.26 -12.26 9.98
CA SER A 137 -2.28 -12.46 11.05
C SER A 137 -1.45 -11.21 11.40
N PRO A 138 -2.10 -10.09 11.82
CA PRO A 138 -1.43 -8.85 12.17
C PRO A 138 -0.52 -9.03 13.38
N GLY A 139 0.70 -8.44 13.31
CA GLY A 139 1.63 -8.37 14.43
C GLY A 139 1.24 -7.30 15.46
N GLU A 140 1.64 -7.48 16.71
CA GLU A 140 1.29 -6.62 17.85
C GLU A 140 2.33 -5.49 18.08
N TYR A 141 2.79 -4.81 17.04
CA TYR A 141 3.82 -3.78 17.16
C TYR A 141 3.27 -2.34 17.18
N ALA A 142 2.04 -2.15 16.76
CA ALA A 142 1.41 -0.83 16.66
C ALA A 142 0.48 -0.56 17.85
N SER A 143 0.53 0.69 18.35
CA SER A 143 -0.33 1.13 19.45
C SER A 143 -1.79 1.31 19.04
N LEU A 144 -2.01 1.61 17.76
CA LEU A 144 -3.33 1.78 17.17
C LEU A 144 -3.40 0.98 15.87
N MET A 145 -4.39 0.11 15.74
CA MET A 145 -4.48 -0.85 14.63
C MET A 145 -5.85 -0.81 13.96
N TYR A 146 -5.85 -0.66 12.65
CA TYR A 146 -6.98 -0.94 11.78
C TYR A 146 -6.58 -2.07 10.83
N SER A 147 -6.89 -3.30 11.21
CA SER A 147 -6.64 -4.50 10.42
C SER A 147 -7.98 -5.13 10.05
N ASP A 148 -8.19 -5.38 8.76
CA ASP A 148 -9.43 -5.97 8.26
C ASP A 148 -9.17 -6.82 6.99
N PRO A 149 -8.90 -8.13 7.14
CA PRO A 149 -8.64 -9.02 6.01
C PRO A 149 -9.81 -9.21 5.04
N SER A 150 -11.00 -8.73 5.38
CA SER A 150 -12.16 -8.76 4.48
C SER A 150 -12.17 -7.63 3.45
N MET A 151 -11.34 -6.61 3.65
CA MET A 151 -11.20 -5.48 2.74
C MET A 151 -10.45 -5.88 1.47
N SER A 152 -10.80 -5.24 0.36
CA SER A 152 -10.19 -5.55 -0.93
C SER A 152 -8.73 -5.10 -1.04
N SER A 153 -8.37 -4.03 -0.32
CA SER A 153 -7.05 -3.41 -0.33
C SER A 153 -6.88 -2.44 0.83
N THR A 154 -5.64 -2.08 1.15
CA THR A 154 -5.32 -1.01 2.10
C THR A 154 -5.76 0.36 1.57
N CYS A 155 -5.75 0.59 0.26
CA CYS A 155 -6.31 1.80 -0.36
C CYS A 155 -7.82 1.94 -0.09
N GLU A 156 -8.61 0.86 -0.12
CA GLU A 156 -10.02 0.91 0.25
C GLU A 156 -10.18 1.27 1.74
N MET A 157 -9.32 0.75 2.61
CA MET A 157 -9.33 1.11 4.03
C MET A 157 -8.99 2.59 4.26
N VAL A 158 -7.98 3.12 3.58
CA VAL A 158 -7.60 4.54 3.63
C VAL A 158 -8.71 5.42 3.04
N TYR A 159 -9.39 4.99 1.96
CA TYR A 159 -10.57 5.67 1.44
C TYR A 159 -11.64 5.82 2.54
N HIS A 160 -12.01 4.73 3.22
CA HIS A 160 -13.01 4.77 4.28
C HIS A 160 -12.56 5.63 5.46
N LEU A 161 -11.28 5.61 5.81
CA LEU A 161 -10.71 6.46 6.84
C LEU A 161 -10.86 7.94 6.49
N ILE A 162 -10.40 8.35 5.30
CA ILE A 162 -10.48 9.74 4.84
C ILE A 162 -11.94 10.20 4.76
N ASN A 163 -12.82 9.37 4.20
CA ASN A 163 -14.25 9.68 4.07
C ASN A 163 -14.92 9.88 5.45
N THR A 164 -14.50 9.12 6.46
CA THR A 164 -15.01 9.26 7.83
C THR A 164 -14.48 10.52 8.51
N LEU A 165 -13.19 10.84 8.32
CA LEU A 165 -12.56 11.99 8.93
C LEU A 165 -12.95 13.32 8.25
N ASN A 166 -13.10 13.33 6.94
CA ASN A 166 -13.53 14.46 6.15
C ASN A 166 -13.96 14.04 4.73
N LYS A 167 -15.25 13.86 4.52
CA LYS A 167 -15.82 13.46 3.23
C LYS A 167 -15.52 14.40 2.05
N ASN A 168 -15.18 15.66 2.33
CA ASN A 168 -14.88 16.67 1.31
C ASN A 168 -13.36 16.79 1.02
N ALA A 169 -12.54 15.88 1.55
CA ALA A 169 -11.08 15.95 1.40
C ALA A 169 -10.55 15.40 0.07
N PHE A 170 -11.37 14.68 -0.67
CA PHE A 170 -10.95 14.01 -1.90
C PHE A 170 -10.64 15.02 -3.00
N THR A 171 -9.44 14.90 -3.57
CA THR A 171 -8.98 15.60 -4.76
C THR A 171 -8.60 14.59 -5.80
N SER A 172 -8.40 15.01 -7.06
CA SER A 172 -7.91 14.13 -8.12
C SER A 172 -6.65 13.36 -7.70
N GLU A 173 -5.70 14.01 -7.03
CA GLU A 173 -4.44 13.38 -6.56
C GLU A 173 -4.70 12.25 -5.54
N ILE A 174 -5.52 12.50 -4.52
CA ILE A 174 -5.90 11.47 -3.54
C ILE A 174 -6.67 10.35 -4.24
N SER A 175 -7.57 10.73 -5.14
CA SER A 175 -8.44 9.79 -5.85
C SER A 175 -7.67 8.91 -6.83
N ASP A 176 -6.70 9.44 -7.57
CA ASP A 176 -5.85 8.67 -8.47
C ASP A 176 -5.01 7.65 -7.71
N CYS A 177 -4.42 8.05 -6.57
CA CYS A 177 -3.65 7.15 -5.72
C CYS A 177 -4.50 6.00 -5.18
N LEU A 178 -5.66 6.30 -4.58
CA LEU A 178 -6.55 5.29 -4.00
C LEU A 178 -7.17 4.39 -5.07
N TYR A 179 -7.61 4.97 -6.18
CA TYR A 179 -8.14 4.18 -7.31
C TYR A 179 -7.09 3.18 -7.80
N THR A 180 -5.85 3.63 -7.97
CA THR A 180 -4.75 2.78 -8.46
C THR A 180 -4.55 1.57 -7.55
N GLY A 181 -4.45 1.77 -6.24
CA GLY A 181 -4.25 0.66 -5.30
C GLY A 181 -5.44 -0.29 -5.27
N ILE A 182 -6.68 0.21 -5.18
CA ILE A 182 -7.86 -0.66 -5.22
C ILE A 182 -7.92 -1.46 -6.53
N MET A 183 -7.63 -0.82 -7.67
CA MET A 183 -7.66 -1.47 -8.98
C MET A 183 -6.58 -2.55 -9.10
N THR A 184 -5.35 -2.28 -8.69
CA THR A 184 -4.25 -3.25 -8.80
C THR A 184 -4.47 -4.44 -7.90
N ASP A 185 -4.87 -4.23 -6.64
CA ASP A 185 -5.02 -5.29 -5.65
C ASP A 185 -6.29 -6.15 -5.85
N THR A 186 -7.26 -5.62 -6.58
CA THR A 186 -8.46 -6.37 -7.00
C THR A 186 -8.32 -7.03 -8.38
N GLY A 187 -7.13 -6.97 -8.99
CA GLY A 187 -6.91 -7.47 -10.34
C GLY A 187 -7.87 -6.83 -11.35
N SER A 188 -8.02 -5.52 -11.30
CA SER A 188 -9.02 -4.77 -12.09
C SER A 188 -10.46 -5.22 -11.77
N PHE A 189 -10.77 -5.28 -10.48
CA PHE A 189 -12.13 -5.57 -9.92
C PHE A 189 -12.64 -6.99 -10.17
N ARG A 190 -11.75 -7.96 -10.42
CA ARG A 190 -12.11 -9.35 -10.74
C ARG A 190 -11.99 -10.30 -9.54
N TYR A 191 -11.23 -9.94 -8.52
CA TYR A 191 -10.97 -10.84 -7.39
C TYR A 191 -12.15 -10.89 -6.41
N PRO A 192 -12.32 -12.02 -5.69
CA PRO A 192 -13.49 -12.26 -4.83
C PRO A 192 -13.72 -11.25 -3.72
N LYS A 193 -12.66 -10.55 -3.26
CA LYS A 193 -12.78 -9.49 -2.25
C LYS A 193 -13.35 -8.17 -2.81
N THR A 194 -13.59 -8.07 -4.11
CA THR A 194 -14.28 -6.93 -4.71
C THR A 194 -15.76 -6.97 -4.36
N THR A 195 -16.21 -6.04 -3.55
CA THR A 195 -17.58 -6.00 -3.01
C THR A 195 -18.38 -4.82 -3.59
N PRO A 196 -19.71 -4.76 -3.38
CA PRO A 196 -20.47 -3.55 -3.68
C PRO A 196 -19.96 -2.29 -2.99
N LYS A 197 -19.31 -2.41 -1.81
CA LYS A 197 -18.68 -1.27 -1.12
C LYS A 197 -17.45 -0.79 -1.88
N THR A 198 -16.64 -1.71 -2.37
CA THR A 198 -15.48 -1.41 -3.23
C THR A 198 -15.91 -0.62 -4.48
N HIS A 199 -16.95 -1.07 -5.18
CA HIS A 199 -17.49 -0.36 -6.36
C HIS A 199 -18.05 1.02 -6.02
N LYS A 200 -18.70 1.20 -4.85
CA LYS A 200 -19.14 2.53 -4.39
C LYS A 200 -17.97 3.45 -4.09
N ALA A 201 -16.90 2.94 -3.48
CA ALA A 201 -15.67 3.71 -3.28
C ALA A 201 -15.08 4.15 -4.63
N ILE A 202 -14.97 3.25 -5.60
CA ILE A 202 -14.48 3.53 -6.95
C ILE A 202 -15.36 4.58 -7.65
N ALA A 203 -16.67 4.46 -7.59
CA ALA A 203 -17.59 5.45 -8.17
C ALA A 203 -17.35 6.85 -7.59
N HIS A 204 -17.26 6.96 -6.26
CA HIS A 204 -16.96 8.24 -5.59
C HIS A 204 -15.56 8.78 -5.95
N LEU A 205 -14.53 7.92 -6.08
CA LEU A 205 -13.20 8.36 -6.49
C LEU A 205 -13.19 8.92 -7.92
N ILE A 206 -13.98 8.33 -8.83
CA ILE A 206 -14.17 8.86 -10.21
C ILE A 206 -14.88 10.22 -10.15
N GLU A 207 -15.95 10.34 -9.37
CA GLU A 207 -16.68 11.62 -9.18
C GLU A 207 -15.76 12.71 -8.59
N ALA A 208 -14.80 12.31 -7.73
CA ALA A 208 -13.80 13.20 -7.13
C ALA A 208 -12.59 13.48 -8.05
N GLY A 209 -12.60 12.98 -9.29
CA GLY A 209 -11.65 13.32 -10.34
C GLY A 209 -10.60 12.27 -10.66
N ALA A 210 -10.74 11.02 -10.18
CA ALA A 210 -9.86 9.95 -10.63
C ALA A 210 -10.09 9.64 -12.12
N SER A 211 -9.00 9.61 -12.89
CA SER A 211 -9.05 9.31 -14.32
C SER A 211 -8.88 7.82 -14.58
N SER A 212 -9.97 7.03 -14.48
CA SER A 212 -9.94 5.58 -14.58
C SER A 212 -9.26 5.07 -15.85
N SER A 213 -9.56 5.64 -17.02
CA SER A 213 -8.95 5.24 -18.30
C SER A 213 -7.44 5.51 -18.32
N ASN A 214 -7.01 6.68 -17.84
CA ASN A 214 -5.59 7.03 -17.77
C ASN A 214 -4.83 6.13 -16.78
N ILE A 215 -5.46 5.82 -15.64
CA ILE A 215 -4.87 4.91 -14.64
C ILE A 215 -4.67 3.51 -15.25
N HIS A 216 -5.70 2.95 -15.90
CA HIS A 216 -5.57 1.65 -16.58
C HIS A 216 -4.47 1.66 -17.64
N GLN A 217 -4.43 2.70 -18.48
CA GLN A 217 -3.39 2.85 -19.49
C GLN A 217 -1.99 2.88 -18.87
N LYS A 218 -1.79 3.64 -17.78
CA LYS A 218 -0.50 3.75 -17.09
C LYS A 218 -0.05 2.43 -16.44
N ILE A 219 -0.97 1.64 -15.95
CA ILE A 219 -0.66 0.39 -15.22
C ILE A 219 -0.56 -0.82 -16.17
N TYR A 220 -1.50 -0.96 -17.11
CA TYR A 220 -1.62 -2.18 -17.91
C TYR A 220 -1.15 -2.03 -19.36
N ASP A 221 -1.29 -0.84 -19.94
CA ASP A 221 -1.05 -0.63 -21.38
C ASP A 221 0.29 0.05 -21.67
N SER A 222 1.07 0.38 -20.63
CA SER A 222 2.38 1.03 -20.74
C SER A 222 3.56 0.05 -20.63
N ALA A 223 3.32 -1.22 -21.00
CA ALA A 223 4.38 -2.22 -20.94
C ALA A 223 5.58 -1.85 -21.83
N SER A 224 6.79 -1.91 -21.28
CA SER A 224 8.01 -1.69 -22.04
C SER A 224 8.20 -2.75 -23.12
N PHE A 225 8.90 -2.42 -24.20
CA PHE A 225 9.27 -3.40 -25.22
C PHE A 225 10.01 -4.60 -24.62
N SER A 226 10.88 -4.36 -23.64
CA SER A 226 11.61 -5.40 -22.90
C SER A 226 10.65 -6.34 -22.18
N ARG A 227 9.64 -5.79 -21.50
CA ARG A 227 8.60 -6.57 -20.80
C ARG A 227 7.79 -7.43 -21.75
N LEU A 228 7.35 -6.87 -22.89
CA LEU A 228 6.61 -7.62 -23.92
C LEU A 228 7.47 -8.72 -24.53
N LYS A 229 8.75 -8.43 -24.81
CA LYS A 229 9.71 -9.42 -25.30
C LYS A 229 9.92 -10.55 -24.29
N LEU A 230 10.09 -10.22 -23.01
CA LEU A 230 10.23 -11.19 -21.93
C LEU A 230 8.99 -12.07 -21.80
N LEU A 231 7.81 -11.49 -21.87
CA LEU A 231 6.54 -12.23 -21.84
C LEU A 231 6.44 -13.20 -23.02
N GLY A 232 6.72 -12.73 -24.23
CA GLY A 232 6.73 -13.58 -25.43
C GLY A 232 7.71 -14.76 -25.31
N PHE A 233 8.92 -14.49 -24.78
CA PHE A 233 9.92 -15.51 -24.53
C PHE A 233 9.45 -16.55 -23.49
N THR A 234 8.89 -16.07 -22.38
CA THR A 234 8.35 -16.90 -21.30
C THR A 234 7.23 -17.82 -21.79
N LEU A 235 6.29 -17.27 -22.58
CA LEU A 235 5.20 -18.05 -23.17
C LEU A 235 5.69 -19.10 -24.18
N SER A 236 6.73 -18.77 -24.97
CA SER A 236 7.33 -19.71 -25.91
C SER A 236 8.04 -20.87 -25.20
N ASN A 237 8.52 -20.68 -24.00
CA ASN A 237 9.19 -21.70 -23.16
C ASN A 237 8.20 -22.51 -22.30
N MET A 238 6.91 -22.34 -22.48
CA MET A 238 5.89 -23.05 -21.71
C MET A 238 5.93 -24.55 -21.98
N LYS A 239 6.00 -25.38 -20.93
CA LYS A 239 6.06 -26.83 -20.99
C LYS A 239 4.95 -27.45 -20.14
N GLN A 240 4.31 -28.48 -20.67
CA GLN A 240 3.33 -29.27 -19.94
C GLN A 240 3.97 -30.53 -19.38
N ILE A 241 3.67 -30.88 -18.14
CA ILE A 241 4.07 -32.16 -17.56
C ILE A 241 3.13 -33.27 -18.13
N SER A 242 3.71 -34.26 -18.77
CA SER A 242 2.94 -35.37 -19.38
C SER A 242 2.08 -36.07 -18.33
N GLY A 243 0.80 -36.25 -18.63
CA GLY A 243 -0.18 -36.91 -17.75
C GLY A 243 -0.72 -36.07 -16.58
N LEU A 244 -0.30 -34.81 -16.45
CA LEU A 244 -0.81 -33.91 -15.42
C LEU A 244 -1.36 -32.60 -16.00
N PRO A 245 -2.38 -31.99 -15.41
CA PRO A 245 -2.89 -30.68 -15.82
C PRO A 245 -1.98 -29.54 -15.25
N ILE A 246 -0.66 -29.68 -15.37
CA ILE A 246 0.35 -28.76 -14.86
C ILE A 246 1.18 -28.25 -16.04
N VAL A 247 1.27 -26.93 -16.12
CA VAL A 247 2.15 -26.21 -17.04
C VAL A 247 3.15 -25.40 -16.22
N TYR A 248 4.40 -25.37 -16.65
CA TYR A 248 5.43 -24.55 -16.03
C TYR A 248 6.22 -23.75 -17.07
N MET A 249 6.78 -22.64 -16.62
CA MET A 249 7.66 -21.76 -17.38
C MET A 249 8.93 -21.52 -16.56
N THR A 250 10.06 -21.42 -17.23
CA THR A 250 11.35 -21.11 -16.60
C THR A 250 12.02 -19.99 -17.37
N LEU A 251 12.73 -19.15 -16.65
CA LEU A 251 13.60 -18.11 -17.21
C LEU A 251 14.99 -18.24 -16.58
N SER A 252 15.99 -18.44 -17.41
CA SER A 252 17.39 -18.39 -17.00
C SER A 252 17.88 -16.93 -16.90
N GLN A 253 18.98 -16.72 -16.20
CA GLN A 253 19.61 -15.40 -16.14
C GLN A 253 20.06 -14.88 -17.52
N GLU A 254 20.47 -15.77 -18.41
CA GLU A 254 20.84 -15.42 -19.77
C GLU A 254 19.64 -14.91 -20.60
N GLU A 255 18.49 -15.57 -20.45
CA GLU A 255 17.24 -15.16 -21.10
C GLU A 255 16.76 -13.80 -20.55
N LEU A 256 16.84 -13.58 -19.24
CA LEU A 256 16.57 -12.27 -18.63
C LEU A 256 17.48 -11.18 -19.20
N ASN A 257 18.76 -11.45 -19.32
CA ASN A 257 19.74 -10.50 -19.89
C ASN A 257 19.44 -10.21 -21.38
N THR A 258 19.09 -11.23 -22.17
CA THR A 258 18.75 -11.09 -23.60
C THR A 258 17.50 -10.23 -23.80
N CYS A 259 16.57 -10.25 -22.85
CA CYS A 259 15.37 -9.43 -22.85
C CYS A 259 15.58 -8.04 -22.25
N ASN A 260 16.79 -7.68 -21.79
CA ASN A 260 17.07 -6.45 -21.03
C ASN A 260 16.10 -6.27 -19.83
N TYR A 261 15.90 -7.36 -19.08
CA TYR A 261 15.02 -7.38 -17.92
C TYR A 261 15.32 -6.24 -16.94
N LYS A 262 14.28 -5.57 -16.48
CA LYS A 262 14.33 -4.63 -15.37
C LYS A 262 13.39 -5.09 -14.26
N LYS A 263 13.69 -4.70 -13.03
CA LYS A 263 12.82 -4.97 -11.89
C LYS A 263 11.43 -4.34 -12.13
N GLY A 264 10.39 -5.17 -12.07
CA GLY A 264 9.01 -4.77 -12.37
C GLY A 264 8.52 -5.21 -13.76
N ASP A 265 9.35 -5.83 -14.58
CA ASP A 265 8.95 -6.44 -15.85
C ASP A 265 8.27 -7.81 -15.67
N THR A 266 8.39 -8.43 -14.49
CA THR A 266 7.76 -9.71 -14.15
C THR A 266 6.60 -9.54 -13.21
#